data_05df309279cd41c32cc0b081142e414c
#
_entry.id   05df309279cd41c32cc0b081142e414c
#
_cell.length_a   1.000
_cell.length_b   1.000
_cell.length_c   1.000
_cell.angle_alpha   90.00
_cell.angle_beta   90.00
_cell.angle_gamma   90.00
#
_symmetry.space_group_name_H-M   'P 1'
#
loop_
_entity.id
_entity.type
_entity.pdbx_description
1 polymer ?
#
loop_
_entity_poly.entity_id
_entity_poly.type
_entity_poly.pdbx_seq_one_letter_code
_entity_poly.pdbx_strand_id
1 'polypeptide(L)'
;VITKVQLSNVNPVDFPAFFNYNLNASGFSSLIYNLGRYVVQGDIVRGEVQIGGTSNSTALTIAIPAPPNTLGMIGAAYQVADNGTGSVNVGIISATSPFTATIYKDQNFGTWTAANLKQAICEYSYIIDQ
;
A
#
# COMPACT_ATOMS: atom_id res chain seq x y z
N VAL A 1 -20.81 19.02 -3.13
CA VAL A 1 -20.59 17.75 -2.43
C VAL A 1 -21.72 16.78 -2.75
N ILE A 2 -21.37 15.58 -3.14
CA ILE A 2 -22.34 14.53 -3.33
C ILE A 2 -22.63 13.92 -1.98
N THR A 3 -23.91 13.92 -1.60
CA THR A 3 -24.33 13.35 -0.33
C THR A 3 -24.32 11.83 -0.36
N LYS A 4 -24.31 11.20 0.80
CA LYS A 4 -24.43 9.74 0.90
C LYS A 4 -25.69 9.23 0.21
N VAL A 5 -26.77 9.97 0.34
CA VAL A 5 -28.04 9.56 -0.28
C VAL A 5 -27.92 9.52 -1.79
N GLN A 6 -27.29 10.52 -2.37
CA GLN A 6 -27.07 10.56 -3.82
C GLN A 6 -26.18 9.41 -4.29
N LEU A 7 -25.10 9.16 -3.57
CA LEU A 7 -24.21 8.05 -3.92
C LEU A 7 -24.91 6.70 -3.81
N SER A 8 -25.68 6.49 -2.76
CA SER A 8 -26.43 5.26 -2.56
C SER A 8 -27.48 5.04 -3.66
N ASN A 9 -28.13 6.11 -4.07
CA ASN A 9 -29.12 6.03 -5.13
C ASN A 9 -28.50 5.76 -6.50
N VAL A 10 -27.27 6.24 -6.70
CA VAL A 10 -26.56 6.03 -7.96
C VAL A 10 -26.04 4.63 -8.06
N ASN A 11 -25.37 4.14 -7.01
CA ASN A 11 -24.74 2.83 -7.05
C ASN A 11 -24.50 2.27 -5.64
N PRO A 12 -25.54 1.79 -4.98
CA PRO A 12 -25.38 1.30 -3.60
C PRO A 12 -24.49 0.04 -3.50
N VAL A 13 -24.36 -0.72 -4.58
CA VAL A 13 -23.56 -1.96 -4.59
C VAL A 13 -22.07 -1.65 -4.54
N ASP A 14 -21.65 -0.59 -5.23
CA ASP A 14 -20.24 -0.22 -5.35
C ASP A 14 -19.83 0.88 -4.39
N PHE A 15 -20.68 1.24 -3.47
CA PHE A 15 -20.39 2.30 -2.53
C PHE A 15 -19.88 1.72 -1.20
N PRO A 16 -18.82 2.33 -0.62
CA PRO A 16 -18.01 3.43 -1.12
C PRO A 16 -17.05 2.98 -2.23
N ALA A 17 -16.85 3.83 -3.21
CA ALA A 17 -15.92 3.54 -4.30
C ALA A 17 -14.48 3.77 -3.86
N PHE A 18 -13.57 2.92 -4.37
CA PHE A 18 -12.14 3.12 -4.21
C PHE A 18 -11.64 4.17 -5.20
N PHE A 19 -10.70 4.97 -4.76
CA PHE A 19 -10.04 5.98 -5.58
C PHE A 19 -8.61 5.53 -5.88
N ASN A 20 -8.18 5.70 -7.12
CA ASN A 20 -6.79 5.46 -7.49
C ASN A 20 -5.92 6.61 -6.98
N TYR A 21 -4.68 6.30 -6.60
CA TYR A 21 -3.70 7.32 -6.24
C TYR A 21 -2.32 6.88 -6.69
N ASN A 22 -1.41 7.85 -6.81
CA ASN A 22 -0.03 7.58 -7.21
C ASN A 22 0.77 7.11 -6.02
N LEU A 23 1.35 5.91 -6.12
CA LEU A 23 2.15 5.33 -5.05
C LEU A 23 3.49 6.03 -4.85
N ASN A 24 4.00 6.76 -5.84
CA ASN A 24 5.33 7.37 -5.78
C ASN A 24 6.38 6.38 -5.24
N ALA A 25 6.35 5.17 -5.76
CA ALA A 25 7.16 4.09 -5.23
C ALA A 25 8.64 4.34 -5.44
N SER A 26 9.45 3.98 -4.45
CA SER A 26 10.90 3.98 -4.57
C SER A 26 11.45 2.58 -4.30
N GLY A 27 12.63 2.30 -4.84
CA GLY A 27 13.25 1.00 -4.69
C GLY A 27 13.23 0.17 -5.96
N PHE A 28 12.87 0.78 -7.09
CA PHE A 28 12.80 0.11 -8.40
C PHE A 28 13.59 0.89 -9.43
N SER A 29 14.29 0.16 -10.31
CA SER A 29 14.87 0.75 -11.52
C SER A 29 13.84 0.84 -12.64
N SER A 30 12.85 -0.07 -12.65
CA SER A 30 11.73 -0.02 -13.56
C SER A 30 10.54 -0.72 -12.91
N LEU A 31 9.34 -0.20 -13.18
CA LEU A 31 8.09 -0.77 -12.68
C LEU A 31 7.42 -1.58 -13.78
N ILE A 32 6.89 -2.76 -13.41
CA ILE A 32 6.08 -3.58 -14.31
C ILE A 32 4.60 -3.25 -14.09
N TYR A 33 4.20 -3.12 -12.84
CA TYR A 33 2.87 -2.69 -12.47
C TYR A 33 2.91 -1.87 -11.20
N ASN A 34 1.91 -1.01 -11.02
CA ASN A 34 1.91 0.00 -9.98
C ASN A 34 0.46 0.46 -9.79
N LEU A 35 -0.21 -0.10 -8.80
CA LEU A 35 -1.60 0.22 -8.50
C LEU A 35 -1.74 0.56 -7.02
N GLY A 36 -2.24 1.77 -6.76
CA GLY A 36 -2.65 2.18 -5.43
C GLY A 36 -4.10 2.61 -5.43
N ARG A 37 -4.88 2.08 -4.50
CA ARG A 37 -6.29 2.45 -4.34
C ARG A 37 -6.60 2.63 -2.87
N TYR A 38 -7.52 3.53 -2.58
CA TYR A 38 -7.96 3.74 -1.21
C TYR A 38 -9.42 4.15 -1.15
N VAL A 39 -10.01 4.01 0.02
CA VAL A 39 -11.33 4.51 0.36
C VAL A 39 -11.28 5.06 1.78
N VAL A 40 -12.08 6.08 2.04
CA VAL A 40 -12.21 6.67 3.38
C VAL A 40 -13.61 6.38 3.90
N GLN A 41 -13.67 5.79 5.08
CA GLN A 41 -14.93 5.48 5.76
C GLN A 41 -14.88 6.11 7.16
N GLY A 42 -15.54 7.26 7.31
CA GLY A 42 -15.41 8.05 8.53
C GLY A 42 -13.99 8.58 8.66
N ASP A 43 -13.29 8.18 9.72
CA ASP A 43 -11.90 8.55 9.97
C ASP A 43 -10.92 7.40 9.65
N ILE A 44 -11.39 6.34 8.99
CA ILE A 44 -10.55 5.20 8.62
C ILE A 44 -10.23 5.26 7.13
N VAL A 45 -8.96 5.15 6.81
CA VAL A 45 -8.47 4.93 5.44
C VAL A 45 -8.21 3.44 5.26
N ARG A 46 -8.74 2.87 4.19
CA ARG A 46 -8.41 1.52 3.74
C ARG A 46 -7.77 1.60 2.38
N GLY A 47 -6.72 0.84 2.17
CA GLY A 47 -6.04 0.88 0.90
C GLY A 47 -5.53 -0.47 0.44
N GLU A 48 -5.27 -0.53 -0.86
CA GLU A 48 -4.68 -1.68 -1.53
C GLU A 48 -3.50 -1.21 -2.35
N VAL A 49 -2.46 -2.03 -2.37
CA VAL A 49 -1.24 -1.77 -3.13
C VAL A 49 -0.87 -3.01 -3.90
N GLN A 50 -0.62 -2.85 -5.20
CA GLN A 50 -0.02 -3.87 -6.03
C GLN A 50 1.16 -3.23 -6.74
N ILE A 51 2.35 -3.68 -6.41
CA ILE A 51 3.56 -3.08 -6.96
C ILE A 51 4.59 -4.15 -7.27
N GLY A 52 5.24 -4.01 -8.40
CA GLY A 52 6.27 -4.93 -8.81
C GLY A 52 7.12 -4.37 -9.93
N GLY A 53 8.37 -4.82 -9.95
CA GLY A 53 9.33 -4.40 -10.95
C GLY A 53 10.72 -4.89 -10.62
N THR A 54 11.71 -4.31 -11.29
CA THR A 54 13.12 -4.62 -11.05
C THR A 54 13.63 -3.83 -9.87
N SER A 55 14.15 -4.54 -8.88
CA SER A 55 14.66 -3.93 -7.64
C SER A 55 16.02 -3.27 -7.87
N ASN A 56 16.21 -2.10 -7.27
CA ASN A 56 17.51 -1.44 -7.25
C ASN A 56 17.92 -1.00 -5.84
N SER A 57 17.17 -1.44 -4.81
CA SER A 57 17.39 -1.01 -3.44
C SER A 57 16.94 -2.07 -2.46
N THR A 58 17.50 -2.04 -1.27
CA THR A 58 17.07 -2.87 -0.15
C THR A 58 15.79 -2.35 0.50
N ALA A 59 15.32 -1.18 0.11
CA ALA A 59 14.10 -0.56 0.62
C ALA A 59 12.98 -0.58 -0.41
N LEU A 60 11.76 -0.53 0.06
CA LEU A 60 10.56 -0.32 -0.75
C LEU A 60 9.65 0.64 0.00
N THR A 61 9.47 1.83 -0.56
CA THR A 61 8.59 2.84 0.04
C THR A 61 7.50 3.24 -0.94
N ILE A 62 6.35 3.59 -0.39
CA ILE A 62 5.21 4.09 -1.16
C ILE A 62 4.62 5.31 -0.46
N ALA A 63 3.87 6.10 -1.20
CA ALA A 63 3.03 7.14 -0.61
C ALA A 63 1.77 6.52 -0.01
N ILE A 64 1.24 7.16 1.03
CA ILE A 64 -0.09 6.87 1.57
C ILE A 64 -0.96 8.12 1.43
N PRO A 65 -2.29 7.96 1.28
CA PRO A 65 -3.14 9.07 0.85
C PRO A 65 -3.38 10.15 1.91
N ALA A 66 -3.20 9.83 3.19
CA ALA A 66 -3.42 10.79 4.27
C ALA A 66 -2.53 10.43 5.46
N PRO A 67 -2.20 11.38 6.33
CA PRO A 67 -1.37 11.08 7.48
C PRO A 67 -2.11 10.24 8.52
N PRO A 68 -1.50 9.13 8.99
CA PRO A 68 -2.10 8.34 10.06
C PRO A 68 -2.02 9.06 11.40
N ASN A 69 -2.97 8.74 12.28
CA ASN A 69 -2.96 9.24 13.66
C ASN A 69 -1.71 8.78 14.41
N THR A 70 -1.27 7.56 14.15
CA THR A 70 -0.08 6.98 14.78
C THR A 70 0.77 6.31 13.71
N LEU A 71 2.08 6.56 13.73
CA LEU A 71 3.02 5.86 12.86
C LEU A 71 3.20 4.42 13.35
N GLY A 72 3.53 3.53 12.43
CA GLY A 72 3.74 2.12 12.73
C GLY A 72 3.06 1.22 11.74
N MET A 73 2.89 -0.06 12.10
CA MET A 73 2.27 -1.04 11.22
C MET A 73 0.83 -0.67 10.91
N ILE A 74 0.50 -0.64 9.62
CA ILE A 74 -0.85 -0.34 9.15
C ILE A 74 -1.47 -1.50 8.35
N GLY A 75 -0.69 -2.51 8.03
CA GLY A 75 -1.22 -3.63 7.29
C GLY A 75 -0.18 -4.68 6.97
N ALA A 76 -0.50 -5.52 6.00
CA ALA A 76 0.32 -6.67 5.62
C ALA A 76 0.50 -6.75 4.12
N ALA A 77 1.66 -7.28 3.70
CA ALA A 77 1.91 -7.70 2.33
C ALA A 77 1.66 -9.21 2.29
N TYR A 78 0.53 -9.58 1.75
CA TYR A 78 0.11 -10.98 1.75
C TYR A 78 0.67 -11.78 0.57
N GLN A 79 1.28 -11.10 -0.38
CA GLN A 79 2.01 -11.76 -1.47
C GLN A 79 3.30 -11.00 -1.72
N VAL A 80 4.42 -11.70 -1.62
CA VAL A 80 5.75 -11.11 -1.69
C VAL A 80 6.62 -11.93 -2.61
N ALA A 81 7.39 -11.27 -3.46
CA ALA A 81 8.49 -11.88 -4.21
C ALA A 81 9.73 -11.02 -4.04
N ASP A 82 10.84 -11.66 -3.74
CA ASP A 82 12.14 -11.00 -3.58
C ASP A 82 13.18 -11.77 -4.39
N ASN A 83 14.05 -11.02 -5.06
CA ASN A 83 15.11 -11.61 -5.89
C ASN A 83 14.56 -12.59 -6.94
N GLY A 84 13.38 -12.29 -7.47
CA GLY A 84 12.75 -13.13 -8.48
C GLY A 84 12.04 -14.36 -7.94
N THR A 85 11.98 -14.56 -6.64
CA THR A 85 11.41 -15.74 -6.02
C THR A 85 10.26 -15.37 -5.09
N GLY A 86 9.11 -16.04 -5.27
CA GLY A 86 7.98 -15.87 -4.38
C GLY A 86 8.28 -16.41 -2.99
N SER A 87 7.69 -15.78 -1.99
CA SER A 87 7.84 -16.15 -0.60
C SER A 87 6.52 -16.60 -0.01
N VAL A 88 6.58 -17.55 0.91
CA VAL A 88 5.43 -17.96 1.71
C VAL A 88 5.23 -17.05 2.92
N ASN A 89 6.18 -16.18 3.20
CA ASN A 89 6.11 -15.27 4.33
C ASN A 89 5.19 -14.09 4.02
N VAL A 90 4.52 -13.62 5.06
CA VAL A 90 3.72 -12.40 5.00
C VAL A 90 4.62 -11.23 5.33
N GLY A 91 4.61 -10.20 4.49
CA GLY A 91 5.33 -8.97 4.75
C GLY A 91 4.52 -7.98 5.58
N ILE A 92 5.12 -6.85 5.84
CA ILE A 92 4.52 -5.77 6.65
C ILE A 92 4.54 -4.48 5.85
N ILE A 93 3.47 -3.71 5.96
CA ILE A 93 3.45 -2.32 5.54
C ILE A 93 3.33 -1.44 6.77
N SER A 94 4.26 -0.51 6.92
CA SER A 94 4.38 0.34 8.11
C SER A 94 4.48 1.80 7.71
N ALA A 95 3.65 2.64 8.30
CA ALA A 95 3.77 4.10 8.12
C ALA A 95 5.02 4.58 8.83
N THR A 96 5.96 5.10 8.06
CA THR A 96 7.26 5.57 8.58
C THR A 96 7.37 7.08 8.63
N SER A 97 6.46 7.78 7.97
CA SER A 97 6.30 9.23 8.04
C SER A 97 4.84 9.56 7.73
N PRO A 98 4.39 10.83 7.89
CA PRO A 98 2.99 11.17 7.67
C PRO A 98 2.43 10.82 6.29
N PHE A 99 3.27 10.79 5.24
CA PHE A 99 2.81 10.54 3.87
C PHE A 99 3.54 9.38 3.20
N THR A 100 4.30 8.60 3.96
CA THR A 100 5.13 7.52 3.41
C THR A 100 5.00 6.26 4.26
N ALA A 101 4.89 5.13 3.60
CA ALA A 101 4.96 3.83 4.23
C ALA A 101 6.12 3.02 3.65
N THR A 102 6.72 2.19 4.48
CA THR A 102 7.74 1.23 4.07
C THR A 102 7.12 -0.16 4.05
N ILE A 103 7.42 -0.91 3.00
CA ILE A 103 6.98 -2.30 2.87
C ILE A 103 8.19 -3.20 3.14
N TYR A 104 8.02 -4.15 4.04
CA TYR A 104 9.04 -5.14 4.40
C TYR A 104 8.61 -6.51 3.85
N LYS A 105 9.59 -7.32 3.47
CA LYS A 105 9.29 -8.60 2.82
C LYS A 105 8.86 -9.70 3.78
N ASP A 106 9.04 -9.51 5.10
CA ASP A 106 8.65 -10.48 6.12
C ASP A 106 8.30 -9.80 7.44
N GLN A 107 7.85 -10.59 8.40
CA GLN A 107 7.42 -10.10 9.72
C GLN A 107 8.58 -9.73 10.66
N ASN A 108 9.80 -9.98 10.24
CA ASN A 108 11.00 -9.58 10.98
C ASN A 108 11.58 -8.26 10.44
N PHE A 109 10.80 -7.50 9.71
CA PHE A 109 11.23 -6.26 9.04
C PHE A 109 12.41 -6.49 8.09
N GLY A 110 12.36 -7.63 7.40
CA GLY A 110 13.40 -8.00 6.45
C GLY A 110 13.49 -7.04 5.29
N THR A 111 14.71 -6.73 4.86
CA THR A 111 14.97 -5.87 3.72
C THR A 111 14.99 -6.67 2.43
N TRP A 112 14.78 -5.94 1.33
CA TRP A 112 14.73 -6.52 -0.01
C TRP A 112 16.12 -6.73 -0.59
N THR A 113 16.21 -7.61 -1.57
CA THR A 113 17.42 -7.72 -2.40
C THR A 113 17.40 -6.61 -3.44
N ALA A 114 18.54 -5.94 -3.63
CA ALA A 114 18.67 -4.83 -4.57
C ALA A 114 18.93 -5.32 -6.00
N ALA A 115 18.25 -6.39 -6.41
CA ALA A 115 18.40 -6.99 -7.74
C ALA A 115 17.17 -7.85 -8.06
N ASN A 116 16.95 -8.06 -9.36
CA ASN A 116 15.90 -8.93 -9.88
C ASN A 116 14.47 -8.47 -9.50
N LEU A 117 13.50 -9.34 -9.64
CA LEU A 117 12.11 -9.00 -9.42
C LEU A 117 11.82 -8.78 -7.94
N LYS A 118 11.16 -7.67 -7.67
CA LYS A 118 10.62 -7.33 -6.36
C LYS A 118 9.13 -7.04 -6.52
N GLN A 119 8.31 -7.66 -5.67
CA GLN A 119 6.86 -7.58 -5.80
C GLN A 119 6.22 -7.62 -4.43
N ALA A 120 5.19 -6.81 -4.25
CA ALA A 120 4.38 -6.83 -3.04
C ALA A 120 2.93 -6.53 -3.38
N ILE A 121 2.02 -7.31 -2.80
CA ILE A 121 0.59 -7.02 -2.83
C ILE A 121 0.15 -6.85 -1.39
N CYS A 122 -0.35 -5.66 -1.05
CA CYS A 122 -0.61 -5.25 0.32
C CYS A 122 -2.02 -4.77 0.50
N GLU A 123 -2.51 -4.91 1.72
CA GLU A 123 -3.70 -4.22 2.21
C GLU A 123 -3.34 -3.49 3.50
N TYR A 124 -3.89 -2.29 3.67
CA TYR A 124 -3.66 -1.51 4.88
C TYR A 124 -4.93 -0.78 5.32
N SER A 125 -4.97 -0.44 6.59
CA SER A 125 -5.97 0.47 7.12
C SER A 125 -5.40 1.22 8.32
N TYR A 126 -5.84 2.46 8.51
CA TYR A 126 -5.42 3.27 9.63
C TYR A 126 -6.41 4.39 9.88
N ILE A 127 -6.32 4.96 11.09
CA ILE A 127 -7.11 6.12 11.47
C ILE A 127 -6.37 7.37 11.04
N ILE A 128 -7.10 8.29 10.40
CA ILE A 128 -6.53 9.55 9.92
C ILE A 128 -6.19 10.45 11.11
N ASP A 129 -5.05 11.14 11.01
CA ASP A 129 -4.70 12.19 11.95
C ASP A 129 -5.69 13.36 11.82
N GLN A 130 -6.24 13.77 12.94
CA GLN A 130 -7.25 14.83 12.99
C GLN A 130 -6.68 16.09 13.61
#